data_ebfa49273a36933c0f46e334aeec9538
#
_entry.id   ebfa49273a36933c0f46e334aeec9538
#
_cell.length_a   1.000
_cell.length_b   1.000
_cell.length_c   1.000
_cell.angle_alpha   90.00
_cell.angle_beta   90.00
_cell.angle_gamma   90.00
#
_symmetry.space_group_name_H-M   'P 1'
#
loop_
_entity.id
_entity.type
_entity.pdbx_description
1 polymer ?
#
loop_
_entity_poly.entity_id
_entity_poly.type
_entity_poly.pdbx_seq_one_letter_code
_entity_poly.pdbx_strand_id
1 'polypeptide(L)'
;GHDDVERRTGEVVGIQRCNERVLIDGRAAADVDDISTLREQRHALGVDSATANFAASFGMSIGQNGCAGIYPAMLATIIAPTVGINVFSPEFVVMLVAVIVVSSFGIAGVGGGATFASLIVLGTLGLPIEIVGILASVEPLIDMGRTALNVSDSMVAGITSSHVNGGFDRDVFNDPNAQVSAAGEIEA
;
A
#
# COMPACT_ATOMS: atom_id res chain seq x y z
N GLY A 1 -15.22 22.17 15.47
CA GLY A 1 -14.23 22.78 16.34
C GLY A 1 -13.40 21.78 17.11
N HIS A 2 -13.82 21.35 18.29
CA HIS A 2 -13.00 20.46 19.15
C HIS A 2 -12.98 19.02 18.60
N ASP A 3 -14.12 18.55 18.15
CA ASP A 3 -14.28 17.19 17.59
C ASP A 3 -13.49 16.97 16.29
N ASP A 4 -13.28 18.01 15.49
CA ASP A 4 -12.50 17.91 14.25
C ASP A 4 -10.98 17.85 14.53
N VAL A 5 -10.52 18.48 15.61
CA VAL A 5 -9.11 18.42 16.02
C VAL A 5 -8.80 17.05 16.63
N GLU A 6 -9.67 16.52 17.48
CA GLU A 6 -9.53 15.16 18.02
C GLU A 6 -9.59 14.10 16.93
N ARG A 7 -10.49 14.25 15.95
CA ARG A 7 -10.59 13.35 14.81
C ARG A 7 -9.30 13.33 13.98
N ARG A 8 -8.75 14.50 13.64
CA ARG A 8 -7.49 14.62 12.89
C ARG A 8 -6.28 14.11 13.68
N THR A 9 -6.24 14.34 14.98
CA THR A 9 -5.16 13.86 15.85
C THR A 9 -5.21 12.33 15.96
N GLY A 10 -6.39 11.73 16.07
CA GLY A 10 -6.58 10.29 16.06
C GLY A 10 -6.13 9.63 14.74
N GLU A 11 -6.47 10.23 13.60
CA GLU A 11 -6.04 9.74 12.28
C GLU A 11 -4.51 9.77 12.12
N VAL A 12 -3.86 10.85 12.52
CA VAL A 12 -2.39 11.00 12.46
C VAL A 12 -1.70 9.97 13.37
N VAL A 13 -2.20 9.78 14.60
CA VAL A 13 -1.68 8.77 15.54
C VAL A 13 -1.89 7.36 15.01
N GLY A 14 -3.00 7.08 14.32
CA GLY A 14 -3.28 5.79 13.69
C GLY A 14 -2.30 5.48 12.56
N ILE A 15 -2.07 6.43 11.67
CA ILE A 15 -1.08 6.29 10.58
C ILE A 15 0.33 6.11 11.16
N GLN A 16 0.68 6.84 12.19
CA GLN A 16 1.98 6.72 12.84
C GLN A 16 2.14 5.35 13.51
N ARG A 17 1.13 4.83 14.21
CA ARG A 17 1.15 3.47 14.77
C ARG A 17 1.22 2.39 13.72
N CYS A 18 0.48 2.49 12.62
CA CYS A 18 0.62 1.60 11.48
C CYS A 18 2.05 1.58 10.97
N ASN A 19 2.61 2.76 10.75
CA ASN A 19 3.96 2.92 10.21
C ASN A 19 5.03 2.39 11.18
N GLU A 20 4.92 2.68 12.46
CA GLU A 20 5.84 2.19 13.48
C GLU A 20 5.78 0.65 13.59
N ARG A 21 4.61 0.05 13.58
CA ARG A 21 4.46 -1.41 13.65
C ARG A 21 4.95 -2.11 12.40
N VAL A 22 4.62 -1.62 11.22
CA VAL A 22 5.09 -2.16 9.95
C VAL A 22 6.62 -2.04 9.80
N LEU A 23 7.22 -0.98 10.35
CA LEU A 23 8.68 -0.76 10.29
C LEU A 23 9.45 -1.43 11.43
N ILE A 24 8.87 -1.53 12.65
CA ILE A 24 9.58 -2.03 13.85
C ILE A 24 9.58 -3.56 13.90
N ASP A 25 8.51 -4.23 13.46
CA ASP A 25 8.48 -5.70 13.51
C ASP A 25 9.49 -6.38 12.56
N GLY A 26 10.25 -5.60 11.77
CA GLY A 26 11.43 -6.08 11.02
C GLY A 26 11.23 -7.40 10.25
N ARG A 27 10.05 -7.99 10.43
CA ARG A 27 9.49 -9.07 9.61
C ARG A 27 8.98 -8.41 8.36
N ALA A 28 9.94 -7.73 7.85
CA ALA A 28 9.92 -7.06 6.61
C ALA A 28 9.02 -7.76 5.61
N ALA A 29 8.33 -7.01 4.98
CA ALA A 29 7.89 -6.95 3.59
C ALA A 29 7.90 -8.26 2.76
N ALA A 30 8.65 -9.26 3.11
CA ALA A 30 8.69 -10.56 2.45
C ALA A 30 7.66 -11.57 2.99
N ASP A 31 7.11 -11.34 4.19
CA ASP A 31 6.18 -12.25 4.88
C ASP A 31 4.89 -11.57 5.38
N VAL A 32 4.57 -10.38 4.88
CA VAL A 32 3.30 -9.72 5.19
C VAL A 32 2.21 -10.36 4.34
N ASP A 33 1.64 -11.43 4.87
CA ASP A 33 0.50 -12.08 4.27
C ASP A 33 -0.83 -11.39 4.65
N ASP A 34 -1.90 -11.74 3.95
CA ASP A 34 -3.26 -11.26 4.23
C ASP A 34 -3.67 -11.47 5.69
N ILE A 35 -3.19 -12.55 6.30
CA ILE A 35 -3.56 -12.98 7.64
C ILE A 35 -2.96 -12.05 8.69
N SER A 36 -1.69 -11.64 8.54
CA SER A 36 -1.05 -10.73 9.47
C SER A 36 -1.68 -9.32 9.40
N THR A 37 -1.94 -8.83 8.19
CA THR A 37 -2.64 -7.57 7.97
C THR A 37 -4.05 -7.57 8.56
N LEU A 38 -4.78 -8.67 8.37
CA LEU A 38 -6.12 -8.86 8.91
C LEU A 38 -6.14 -8.86 10.44
N ARG A 39 -5.19 -9.59 11.05
CA ARG A 39 -5.06 -9.66 12.51
C ARG A 39 -4.72 -8.29 13.11
N GLU A 40 -3.79 -7.57 12.51
CA GLU A 40 -3.41 -6.23 12.97
C GLU A 40 -4.61 -5.28 12.92
N GLN A 41 -5.38 -5.29 11.83
CA GLN A 41 -6.57 -4.45 11.72
C GLN A 41 -7.60 -4.78 12.79
N ARG A 42 -7.88 -6.05 13.07
CA ARG A 42 -8.90 -6.47 14.04
C ARG A 42 -8.49 -6.27 15.49
N HIS A 43 -7.28 -6.66 15.85
CA HIS A 43 -6.86 -6.80 17.25
C HIS A 43 -6.06 -5.62 17.77
N ALA A 44 -5.48 -4.81 16.91
CA ALA A 44 -4.67 -3.67 17.30
C ALA A 44 -5.19 -2.32 16.81
N LEU A 45 -5.94 -2.32 15.70
CA LEU A 45 -6.46 -1.09 15.10
C LEU A 45 -7.97 -0.92 15.27
N GLY A 46 -8.67 -1.85 15.92
CA GLY A 46 -10.08 -1.74 16.23
C GLY A 46 -11.02 -1.75 15.01
N VAL A 47 -10.60 -2.36 13.91
CA VAL A 47 -11.41 -2.50 12.70
C VAL A 47 -12.32 -3.71 12.83
N ASP A 48 -13.60 -3.57 12.53
CA ASP A 48 -14.54 -4.69 12.54
C ASP A 48 -14.14 -5.78 11.54
N SER A 49 -14.50 -7.04 11.85
CA SER A 49 -14.05 -8.22 11.11
C SER A 49 -14.43 -8.19 9.63
N ALA A 50 -15.62 -7.72 9.29
CA ALA A 50 -16.08 -7.68 7.89
C ALA A 50 -15.27 -6.66 7.08
N THR A 51 -15.09 -5.46 7.62
CA THR A 51 -14.29 -4.40 7.00
C THR A 51 -12.81 -4.79 6.92
N ALA A 52 -12.25 -5.40 7.96
CA ALA A 52 -10.86 -5.84 7.97
C ALA A 52 -10.59 -6.91 6.89
N ASN A 53 -11.47 -7.92 6.77
CA ASN A 53 -11.36 -8.94 5.73
C ASN A 53 -11.45 -8.32 4.33
N PHE A 54 -12.38 -7.39 4.12
CA PHE A 54 -12.51 -6.72 2.84
C PHE A 54 -11.28 -5.87 2.52
N ALA A 55 -10.82 -5.05 3.47
CA ALA A 55 -9.68 -4.15 3.27
C ALA A 55 -8.38 -4.92 3.01
N ALA A 56 -8.13 -6.03 3.72
CA ALA A 56 -6.97 -6.87 3.50
C ALA A 56 -7.03 -7.52 2.10
N SER A 57 -8.09 -8.24 1.78
CA SER A 57 -8.21 -8.97 0.49
C SER A 57 -8.25 -8.03 -0.71
N PHE A 58 -8.94 -6.91 -0.61
CA PHE A 58 -9.04 -5.93 -1.67
C PHE A 58 -7.72 -5.16 -1.84
N GLY A 59 -7.06 -4.82 -0.73
CA GLY A 59 -5.75 -4.19 -0.73
C GLY A 59 -4.69 -5.03 -1.42
N MET A 60 -4.68 -6.34 -1.17
CA MET A 60 -3.78 -7.28 -1.87
C MET A 60 -4.06 -7.39 -3.36
N SER A 61 -5.31 -7.23 -3.78
CA SER A 61 -5.70 -7.38 -5.19
C SER A 61 -5.49 -6.13 -6.02
N ILE A 62 -5.85 -4.94 -5.49
CA ILE A 62 -5.83 -3.68 -6.23
C ILE A 62 -5.26 -2.48 -5.46
N GLY A 63 -4.92 -2.66 -4.19
CA GLY A 63 -4.34 -1.61 -3.33
C GLY A 63 -2.81 -1.53 -3.38
N GLN A 64 -2.19 -1.91 -4.49
CA GLN A 64 -0.73 -1.98 -4.62
C GLN A 64 -0.12 -0.64 -5.04
N ASN A 65 -0.39 0.42 -4.28
CA ASN A 65 -0.02 1.80 -4.62
C ASN A 65 1.50 1.99 -4.79
N GLY A 66 2.30 1.37 -3.94
CA GLY A 66 3.76 1.42 -4.03
C GLY A 66 4.31 0.67 -5.24
N CYS A 67 3.75 -0.52 -5.51
CA CYS A 67 4.25 -1.41 -6.56
C CYS A 67 3.68 -1.07 -7.94
N ALA A 68 2.38 -0.84 -8.04
CA ALA A 68 1.69 -0.63 -9.31
C ALA A 68 1.46 0.85 -9.66
N GLY A 69 1.59 1.75 -8.67
CA GLY A 69 1.41 3.19 -8.85
C GLY A 69 2.73 3.96 -8.87
N ILE A 70 3.34 4.10 -7.70
CA ILE A 70 4.50 4.99 -7.49
C ILE A 70 5.72 4.52 -8.27
N TYR A 71 6.05 3.24 -8.20
CA TYR A 71 7.27 2.73 -8.82
C TYR A 71 7.30 2.87 -10.34
N PRO A 72 6.28 2.42 -11.10
CA PRO A 72 6.27 2.63 -12.55
C PRO A 72 6.16 4.11 -12.94
N ALA A 73 5.47 4.96 -12.14
CA ALA A 73 5.42 6.40 -12.37
C ALA A 73 6.81 7.04 -12.24
N MET A 74 7.55 6.66 -11.20
CA MET A 74 8.92 7.14 -10.97
C MET A 74 9.83 6.73 -12.14
N LEU A 75 9.78 5.47 -12.58
CA LEU A 75 10.57 5.02 -13.71
C LEU A 75 10.23 5.74 -15.00
N ALA A 76 8.94 5.89 -15.30
CA ALA A 76 8.50 6.62 -16.50
C ALA A 76 9.00 8.06 -16.50
N THR A 77 8.93 8.75 -15.36
CA THR A 77 9.39 10.14 -15.24
C THR A 77 10.91 10.29 -15.32
N ILE A 78 11.68 9.30 -14.88
CA ILE A 78 13.14 9.28 -15.01
C ILE A 78 13.56 8.98 -16.46
N ILE A 79 12.87 8.07 -17.12
CA ILE A 79 13.25 7.59 -18.46
C ILE A 79 12.78 8.55 -19.57
N ALA A 80 11.58 9.11 -19.47
CA ALA A 80 10.97 9.93 -20.52
C ALA A 80 11.88 11.07 -21.05
N PRO A 81 12.62 11.80 -20.20
CA PRO A 81 13.57 12.82 -20.70
C PRO A 81 14.71 12.25 -21.53
N THR A 82 15.13 11.01 -21.32
CA THR A 82 16.23 10.40 -22.08
C THR A 82 15.86 10.15 -23.54
N VAL A 83 14.58 10.08 -23.85
CA VAL A 83 14.04 9.94 -25.19
C VAL A 83 13.38 11.24 -25.71
N GLY A 84 13.63 12.36 -25.04
CA GLY A 84 13.19 13.67 -25.47
C GLY A 84 11.73 14.03 -25.12
N ILE A 85 11.09 13.25 -24.23
CA ILE A 85 9.71 13.52 -23.78
C ILE A 85 9.73 14.46 -22.59
N ASN A 86 8.91 15.52 -22.66
CA ASN A 86 8.75 16.46 -21.55
C ASN A 86 7.76 15.87 -20.52
N VAL A 87 8.26 15.53 -19.34
CA VAL A 87 7.46 14.94 -18.24
C VAL A 87 6.40 15.88 -17.66
N PHE A 88 6.54 17.19 -17.89
CA PHE A 88 5.57 18.19 -17.44
C PHE A 88 4.50 18.50 -18.49
N SER A 89 4.55 17.86 -19.65
CA SER A 89 3.49 18.05 -20.63
C SER A 89 2.18 17.44 -20.13
N PRO A 90 1.04 18.13 -20.24
CA PRO A 90 -0.25 17.61 -19.81
C PRO A 90 -0.60 16.28 -20.48
N GLU A 91 -0.20 16.11 -21.73
CA GLU A 91 -0.42 14.89 -22.50
C GLU A 91 0.30 13.68 -21.85
N PHE A 92 1.58 13.84 -21.52
CA PHE A 92 2.34 12.78 -20.85
C PHE A 92 1.75 12.43 -19.47
N VAL A 93 1.42 13.45 -18.67
CA VAL A 93 0.87 13.24 -17.31
C VAL A 93 -0.48 12.51 -17.37
N VAL A 94 -1.38 12.92 -18.25
CA VAL A 94 -2.70 12.28 -18.40
C VAL A 94 -2.54 10.85 -18.89
N MET A 95 -1.69 10.62 -19.89
CA MET A 95 -1.42 9.28 -20.41
C MET A 95 -0.79 8.37 -19.32
N LEU A 96 0.20 8.87 -18.61
CA LEU A 96 0.87 8.13 -17.51
C LEU A 96 -0.14 7.72 -16.45
N VAL A 97 -0.97 8.65 -15.97
CA VAL A 97 -1.99 8.36 -14.95
C VAL A 97 -3.01 7.33 -15.48
N ALA A 98 -3.49 7.51 -16.70
CA ALA A 98 -4.47 6.59 -17.28
C ALA A 98 -3.91 5.17 -17.42
N VAL A 99 -2.68 5.03 -17.90
CA VAL A 99 -2.03 3.73 -18.06
C VAL A 99 -1.78 3.07 -16.70
N ILE A 100 -1.32 3.83 -15.70
CA ILE A 100 -1.10 3.31 -14.33
C ILE A 100 -2.43 2.84 -13.72
N VAL A 101 -3.48 3.63 -13.79
CA VAL A 101 -4.80 3.26 -13.25
C VAL A 101 -5.30 1.97 -13.88
N VAL A 102 -5.25 1.84 -15.20
CA VAL A 102 -5.71 0.63 -15.89
C VAL A 102 -4.83 -0.57 -15.55
N SER A 103 -3.50 -0.41 -15.57
CA SER A 103 -2.58 -1.52 -15.30
C SER A 103 -2.63 -2.00 -13.84
N SER A 104 -2.92 -1.11 -12.89
CA SER A 104 -2.96 -1.45 -11.45
C SER A 104 -4.02 -2.50 -11.11
N PHE A 105 -5.11 -2.59 -11.87
CA PHE A 105 -6.12 -3.63 -11.69
C PHE A 105 -5.64 -5.04 -12.03
N GLY A 106 -4.56 -5.17 -12.79
CA GLY A 106 -3.98 -6.46 -13.17
C GLY A 106 -2.78 -6.89 -12.32
N ILE A 107 -2.38 -6.09 -11.35
CA ILE A 107 -1.18 -6.33 -10.54
C ILE A 107 -1.61 -6.73 -9.13
N ALA A 108 -1.46 -8.01 -8.82
CA ALA A 108 -1.66 -8.51 -7.46
C ALA A 108 -0.41 -8.28 -6.58
N GLY A 109 -0.60 -8.31 -5.27
CA GLY A 109 0.45 -8.21 -4.26
C GLY A 109 1.32 -9.47 -4.17
N VAL A 110 2.04 -9.77 -5.23
CA VAL A 110 2.96 -10.92 -5.33
C VAL A 110 4.37 -10.43 -5.63
N GLY A 111 5.37 -11.21 -5.23
CA GLY A 111 6.77 -10.90 -5.53
C GLY A 111 6.99 -10.62 -7.01
N GLY A 112 7.67 -9.51 -7.34
CA GLY A 112 7.89 -9.08 -8.72
C GLY A 112 6.74 -8.28 -9.35
N GLY A 113 5.64 -8.05 -8.65
CA GLY A 113 4.49 -7.28 -9.16
C GLY A 113 4.87 -5.89 -9.68
N ALA A 114 5.77 -5.19 -9.00
CA ALA A 114 6.26 -3.88 -9.43
C ALA A 114 7.07 -3.94 -10.73
N THR A 115 7.87 -4.98 -10.92
CA THR A 115 8.60 -5.23 -12.18
C THR A 115 7.60 -5.41 -13.33
N PHE A 116 6.57 -6.23 -13.15
CA PHE A 116 5.53 -6.43 -14.17
C PHE A 116 4.76 -5.16 -14.44
N ALA A 117 4.35 -4.41 -13.39
CA ALA A 117 3.68 -3.12 -13.56
C ALA A 117 4.54 -2.15 -14.38
N SER A 118 5.83 -2.07 -14.08
CA SER A 118 6.75 -1.19 -14.79
C SER A 118 6.91 -1.57 -16.26
N LEU A 119 7.04 -2.86 -16.56
CA LEU A 119 7.12 -3.34 -17.96
C LEU A 119 5.85 -2.98 -18.74
N ILE A 120 4.66 -3.12 -18.14
CA ILE A 120 3.39 -2.77 -18.77
C ILE A 120 3.32 -1.26 -19.01
N VAL A 121 3.60 -0.45 -17.98
CA VAL A 121 3.49 1.01 -18.06
C VAL A 121 4.50 1.59 -19.06
N LEU A 122 5.78 1.24 -18.94
CA LEU A 122 6.83 1.73 -19.84
C LEU A 122 6.59 1.27 -21.28
N GLY A 123 6.26 -0.01 -21.46
CA GLY A 123 5.97 -0.55 -22.80
C GLY A 123 4.76 0.11 -23.46
N THR A 124 3.69 0.39 -22.68
CA THR A 124 2.50 1.07 -23.20
C THR A 124 2.78 2.54 -23.59
N LEU A 125 3.67 3.20 -22.82
CA LEU A 125 4.11 4.57 -23.12
C LEU A 125 5.19 4.65 -24.20
N GLY A 126 5.65 3.50 -24.74
CA GLY A 126 6.73 3.46 -25.72
C GLY A 126 8.10 3.86 -25.18
N LEU A 127 8.30 3.72 -23.87
CA LEU A 127 9.56 4.04 -23.17
C LEU A 127 10.50 2.83 -23.15
N PRO A 128 11.83 3.04 -23.11
CA PRO A 128 12.81 1.99 -22.94
C PRO A 128 12.57 1.16 -21.67
N ILE A 129 12.53 -0.16 -21.80
CA ILE A 129 12.25 -1.09 -20.68
C ILE A 129 13.52 -1.70 -20.08
N GLU A 130 14.68 -1.47 -20.68
CA GLU A 130 15.96 -2.09 -20.30
C GLU A 130 16.38 -1.73 -18.87
N ILE A 131 16.01 -0.54 -18.40
CA ILE A 131 16.32 -0.08 -17.05
C ILE A 131 15.64 -0.94 -15.97
N VAL A 132 14.48 -1.53 -16.29
CA VAL A 132 13.77 -2.42 -15.36
C VAL A 132 14.61 -3.65 -15.05
N GLY A 133 15.29 -4.20 -16.05
CA GLY A 133 16.22 -5.31 -15.85
C GLY A 133 17.41 -4.98 -14.96
N ILE A 134 17.95 -3.77 -15.08
CA ILE A 134 19.06 -3.32 -14.22
C ILE A 134 18.58 -3.18 -12.77
N LEU A 135 17.40 -2.60 -12.57
CA LEU A 135 16.83 -2.39 -11.24
C LEU A 135 16.36 -3.68 -10.56
N ALA A 136 16.11 -4.74 -11.32
CA ALA A 136 15.72 -6.04 -10.77
C ALA A 136 16.77 -6.61 -9.78
N SER A 137 18.05 -6.23 -9.92
CA SER A 137 19.10 -6.64 -9.00
C SER A 137 18.98 -6.03 -7.59
N VAL A 138 18.38 -4.85 -7.46
CA VAL A 138 18.15 -4.15 -6.19
C VAL A 138 16.67 -4.19 -5.77
N GLU A 139 15.85 -4.86 -6.57
CA GLU A 139 14.40 -5.00 -6.37
C GLU A 139 14.02 -5.43 -4.96
N PRO A 140 14.63 -6.48 -4.36
CA PRO A 140 14.24 -6.94 -3.03
C PRO A 140 14.38 -5.86 -1.94
N LEU A 141 15.40 -5.00 -2.07
CA LEU A 141 15.63 -3.91 -1.12
C LEU A 141 14.59 -2.80 -1.26
N ILE A 142 14.27 -2.44 -2.50
CA ILE A 142 13.26 -1.41 -2.80
C ILE A 142 11.85 -1.93 -2.46
N ASP A 143 11.61 -3.21 -2.67
CA ASP A 143 10.33 -3.86 -2.41
C ASP A 143 9.90 -3.78 -0.95
N MET A 144 10.83 -3.86 -0.02
CA MET A 144 10.54 -3.70 1.40
C MET A 144 9.77 -2.41 1.71
N GLY A 145 10.23 -1.28 1.16
CA GLY A 145 9.58 0.02 1.36
C GLY A 145 8.22 0.12 0.66
N ARG A 146 8.11 -0.44 -0.54
CA ARG A 146 6.84 -0.44 -1.30
C ARG A 146 5.79 -1.33 -0.66
N THR A 147 6.17 -2.49 -0.17
CA THR A 147 5.26 -3.40 0.54
C THR A 147 4.79 -2.79 1.85
N ALA A 148 5.68 -2.14 2.60
CA ALA A 148 5.29 -1.40 3.79
C ALA A 148 4.22 -0.34 3.47
N LEU A 149 4.37 0.38 2.36
CA LEU A 149 3.38 1.35 1.91
C LEU A 149 2.04 0.68 1.55
N ASN A 150 2.06 -0.39 0.75
CA ASN A 150 0.84 -1.09 0.34
C ASN A 150 0.03 -1.61 1.53
N VAL A 151 0.73 -2.19 2.52
CA VAL A 151 0.10 -2.70 3.75
C VAL A 151 -0.47 -1.56 4.58
N SER A 152 0.28 -0.47 4.77
CA SER A 152 -0.19 0.70 5.51
C SER A 152 -1.44 1.31 4.88
N ASP A 153 -1.47 1.43 3.56
CA ASP A 153 -2.61 1.96 2.82
C ASP A 153 -3.86 1.09 3.01
N SER A 154 -3.70 -0.24 2.97
CA SER A 154 -4.79 -1.18 3.25
C SER A 154 -5.33 -1.04 4.68
N MET A 155 -4.45 -0.87 5.67
CA MET A 155 -4.84 -0.66 7.07
C MET A 155 -5.58 0.67 7.24
N VAL A 156 -5.09 1.75 6.64
CA VAL A 156 -5.75 3.07 6.70
C VAL A 156 -7.13 3.02 6.02
N ALA A 157 -7.24 2.32 4.90
CA ALA A 157 -8.53 2.12 4.23
C ALA A 157 -9.52 1.35 5.12
N GLY A 158 -9.06 0.30 5.83
CA GLY A 158 -9.85 -0.45 6.80
C GLY A 158 -10.33 0.41 7.95
N ILE A 159 -9.43 1.17 8.60
CA ILE A 159 -9.77 2.08 9.70
C ILE A 159 -10.82 3.12 9.24
N THR A 160 -10.56 3.76 8.10
CA THR A 160 -11.45 4.80 7.57
C THR A 160 -12.83 4.25 7.24
N SER A 161 -12.89 3.09 6.58
CA SER A 161 -14.15 2.44 6.22
C SER A 161 -14.94 2.00 7.46
N SER A 162 -14.28 1.36 8.43
CA SER A 162 -14.90 0.93 9.67
C SER A 162 -15.43 2.11 10.47
N HIS A 163 -14.69 3.21 10.51
CA HIS A 163 -15.12 4.44 11.19
C HIS A 163 -16.37 5.06 10.54
N VAL A 164 -16.41 5.13 9.21
CA VAL A 164 -17.57 5.67 8.47
C VAL A 164 -18.80 4.78 8.65
N ASN A 165 -18.62 3.46 8.68
CA ASN A 165 -19.71 2.49 8.81
C ASN A 165 -20.14 2.26 10.27
N GLY A 166 -19.49 2.86 11.25
CA GLY A 166 -19.84 2.75 12.67
C GLY A 166 -19.41 1.44 13.34
N GLY A 167 -18.56 0.66 12.69
CA GLY A 167 -18.00 -0.59 13.23
C GLY A 167 -16.64 -0.43 13.92
N PHE A 168 -16.15 0.79 14.04
CA PHE A 168 -14.82 1.08 14.58
C PHE A 168 -14.77 1.06 16.11
N ASP A 169 -13.90 0.24 16.69
CA ASP A 169 -13.68 0.13 18.12
C ASP A 169 -12.57 1.08 18.58
N ARG A 170 -12.97 2.21 19.20
CA ARG A 170 -12.06 3.23 19.71
C ARG A 170 -11.29 2.79 20.94
N ASP A 171 -11.84 1.89 21.74
CA ASP A 171 -11.20 1.45 22.97
C ASP A 171 -10.00 0.57 22.62
N VAL A 172 -10.17 -0.35 21.66
CA VAL A 172 -9.06 -1.15 21.10
C VAL A 172 -8.02 -0.26 20.44
N PHE A 173 -8.45 0.69 19.61
CA PHE A 173 -7.53 1.60 18.91
C PHE A 173 -6.67 2.44 19.84
N ASN A 174 -7.23 2.89 20.97
CA ASN A 174 -6.53 3.73 21.94
C ASN A 174 -5.77 2.93 23.01
N ASP A 175 -5.97 1.62 23.10
CA ASP A 175 -5.24 0.78 24.06
C ASP A 175 -3.77 0.64 23.62
N PRO A 176 -2.81 1.14 24.43
CA PRO A 176 -1.39 1.02 24.12
C PRO A 176 -0.88 -0.42 24.22
N ASN A 177 -1.64 -1.31 24.88
CA ASN A 177 -1.31 -2.72 25.04
C ASN A 177 -2.02 -3.62 24.02
N ALA A 178 -2.90 -3.07 23.19
CA ALA A 178 -3.53 -3.82 22.12
C ALA A 178 -2.45 -4.32 21.15
N GLN A 179 -2.21 -5.63 21.18
CA GLN A 179 -1.20 -6.30 20.36
C GLN A 179 -1.80 -7.55 19.72
N VAL A 180 -1.34 -7.86 18.53
CA VAL A 180 -1.60 -9.16 17.92
C VAL A 180 -0.87 -10.21 18.75
N SER A 181 -1.61 -11.10 19.43
CA SER A 181 -1.00 -12.23 20.12
C SER A 181 -0.21 -13.08 19.12
N ALA A 182 1.04 -13.36 19.44
CA ALA A 182 1.88 -14.26 18.65
C ALA A 182 1.39 -15.72 18.67
N ALA A 183 0.50 -16.06 19.61
CA ALA A 183 -0.15 -17.38 19.72
C ALA A 183 -1.45 -17.35 18.91
N GLY A 184 -1.38 -17.93 17.71
CA GLY A 184 -2.46 -18.04 16.76
C GLY A 184 -3.71 -18.75 17.24
N GLU A 185 -4.62 -18.06 17.87
CA GLU A 185 -6.00 -18.51 17.96
C GLU A 185 -6.82 -17.73 16.91
N ILE A 186 -7.08 -18.43 15.81
CA ILE A 186 -8.14 -18.09 14.89
C ILE A 186 -9.43 -18.54 15.59
N GLU A 187 -10.01 -17.68 16.42
CA GLU A 187 -11.40 -17.86 16.76
C GLU A 187 -12.25 -17.42 15.57
N ALA A 188 -13.06 -18.37 15.10
CA ALA A 188 -13.96 -18.29 13.97
C ALA A 188 -15.08 -17.26 14.16
#